data_c44a739f5ff6433b3db7d3935827b16f
#
_entry.id   c44a739f5ff6433b3db7d3935827b16f
#
_cell.length_a   1.000
_cell.length_b   1.000
_cell.length_c   1.000
_cell.angle_alpha   90.00
_cell.angle_beta   90.00
_cell.angle_gamma   90.00
#
_symmetry.space_group_name_H-M   'P 1'
#
loop_
_entity.id
_entity.type
_entity.pdbx_description
1 polymer ?
#
loop_
_entity_poly.entity_id
_entity_poly.type
_entity_poly.pdbx_seq_one_letter_code
_entity_poly.pdbx_strand_id
1 'polypeptide(L)'
;MAVDSSVAGAQRSSRGKIVMLVDNGVNGDSRVQKEARSAAAAGWDVVLLGKSPTKKEQSWQLGDAEVRLLHVPTPMHRRRHEYRRAVLRAPLAYRPGPLAAYRRQRMKAWRNELNIQLIEAGRKRSAVRKLKLMPPRIVARVMTKWVGLRVKQTNALEQRRKDMQSPLDRFTTAFWLRTMGDRAWRRLDPALWDMELAYGKVIDSLQPDLIHANDFRMLGVGARAKLRAGAKGRSVKLVWDAHEFLPGIKPWNPHPRWHVAQCAYEREFSQYADAVTTVSETLADMLADRHGLKAKPEVVLNAPDAEISPEQAAEPVPDLRELCGIGADVPLAVYSGAAAPQRGLDIMVESLPHLPGTHVAFVVLRPTSEYMNQLTARAVELGVSDRLHILPYVPHYQVVPFLASADAGVIPIHHWPNHEIALITKFFEYSHARLPFVVSDVKTMGEMVAQTGQGEVFKAEDVADYVRAVKAVLADPKKYRDVYDSEGLLDEWTWEAQAEVLDGVYTRVLGGGTHTKAAAPVAQVVA
;
A
#
# COMPACT_ATOMS: atom_id res chain seq x y z
N MET A 1 -7.02 -41.75 45.42
CA MET A 1 -8.00 -40.76 44.95
C MET A 1 -7.35 -40.03 43.78
N ALA A 2 -7.68 -40.45 42.57
CA ALA A 2 -7.25 -39.80 41.34
C ALA A 2 -8.27 -38.71 41.03
N VAL A 3 -7.82 -37.48 40.91
CA VAL A 3 -8.65 -36.35 40.44
C VAL A 3 -8.56 -36.32 38.95
N ASP A 4 -9.69 -36.69 38.36
CA ASP A 4 -9.94 -36.67 36.90
C ASP A 4 -10.08 -35.20 36.46
N SER A 5 -9.12 -34.68 35.72
CA SER A 5 -9.15 -33.36 35.13
C SER A 5 -9.40 -33.46 33.62
N SER A 6 -10.58 -33.95 33.25
CA SER A 6 -11.10 -33.82 31.89
C SER A 6 -11.83 -32.48 31.74
N VAL A 7 -11.08 -31.39 31.51
CA VAL A 7 -11.66 -30.19 30.88
C VAL A 7 -11.71 -30.45 29.38
N ALA A 8 -12.81 -31.08 28.97
CA ALA A 8 -13.17 -31.16 27.58
C ALA A 8 -13.44 -29.73 27.06
N GLY A 9 -12.47 -29.16 26.32
CA GLY A 9 -12.71 -27.96 25.56
C GLY A 9 -13.86 -28.19 24.59
N ALA A 10 -15.02 -27.58 24.85
CA ALA A 10 -16.14 -27.58 23.96
C ALA A 10 -15.65 -27.00 22.61
N GLN A 11 -15.48 -27.85 21.60
CA GLN A 11 -15.30 -27.42 20.22
C GLN A 11 -16.52 -26.58 19.86
N ARG A 12 -16.37 -25.25 19.86
CA ARG A 12 -17.38 -24.37 19.26
C ARG A 12 -17.57 -24.82 17.82
N SER A 13 -18.77 -25.20 17.41
CA SER A 13 -19.08 -25.51 16.03
C SER A 13 -18.81 -24.26 15.21
N SER A 14 -17.82 -24.32 14.31
CA SER A 14 -17.50 -23.22 13.42
C SER A 14 -18.68 -22.92 12.49
N ARG A 15 -18.96 -21.64 12.26
CA ARG A 15 -19.98 -21.16 11.30
C ARG A 15 -19.61 -21.48 9.84
N GLY A 16 -18.34 -21.82 9.58
CA GLY A 16 -17.75 -22.13 8.28
C GLY A 16 -16.31 -21.64 8.21
N LYS A 17 -15.57 -22.12 7.19
CA LYS A 17 -14.17 -21.78 7.00
C LYS A 17 -13.99 -20.63 6.02
N ILE A 18 -13.35 -19.56 6.47
CA ILE A 18 -12.98 -18.40 5.66
C ILE A 18 -11.47 -18.39 5.41
N VAL A 19 -11.05 -18.33 4.15
CA VAL A 19 -9.67 -18.09 3.79
C VAL A 19 -9.54 -16.67 3.26
N MET A 20 -8.87 -15.82 4.03
CA MET A 20 -8.57 -14.44 3.65
C MET A 20 -7.24 -14.36 2.91
N LEU A 21 -7.15 -13.56 1.87
CA LEU A 21 -5.99 -13.44 0.99
C LEU A 21 -5.49 -12.01 0.95
N VAL A 22 -4.17 -11.82 1.13
CA VAL A 22 -3.52 -10.51 0.95
C VAL A 22 -2.16 -10.68 0.26
N ASP A 23 -1.71 -9.68 -0.52
CA ASP A 23 -0.45 -9.73 -1.27
C ASP A 23 0.76 -9.13 -0.54
N ASN A 24 0.61 -8.85 0.75
CA ASN A 24 1.62 -8.27 1.63
C ASN A 24 1.95 -9.19 2.83
N GLY A 25 2.80 -8.70 3.74
CA GLY A 25 3.27 -9.45 4.90
C GLY A 25 2.34 -9.40 6.12
N VAL A 26 1.10 -8.94 5.99
CA VAL A 26 0.10 -8.78 7.06
C VAL A 26 0.49 -7.72 8.10
N ASN A 27 1.73 -7.77 8.62
CA ASN A 27 2.22 -6.79 9.57
C ASN A 27 2.23 -5.38 8.96
N GLY A 28 1.57 -4.43 9.62
CA GLY A 28 1.41 -3.05 9.14
C GLY A 28 0.19 -2.83 8.23
N ASP A 29 -0.61 -3.86 7.98
CA ASP A 29 -1.91 -3.76 7.33
C ASP A 29 -3.02 -3.93 8.38
N SER A 30 -3.39 -2.83 9.01
CA SER A 30 -4.34 -2.84 10.13
C SER A 30 -5.73 -3.33 9.72
N ARG A 31 -6.18 -3.00 8.49
CA ARG A 31 -7.50 -3.43 8.00
C ARG A 31 -7.61 -4.95 7.93
N VAL A 32 -6.67 -5.58 7.23
CA VAL A 32 -6.68 -7.04 7.05
C VAL A 32 -6.55 -7.78 8.39
N GLN A 33 -5.77 -7.22 9.34
CA GLN A 33 -5.65 -7.80 10.68
C GLN A 33 -6.96 -7.70 11.46
N LYS A 34 -7.63 -6.55 11.41
CA LYS A 34 -8.92 -6.32 12.05
C LYS A 34 -10.00 -7.23 11.46
N GLU A 35 -10.08 -7.34 10.13
CA GLU A 35 -11.01 -8.24 9.43
C GLU A 35 -10.83 -9.70 9.86
N ALA A 36 -9.59 -10.19 9.90
CA ALA A 36 -9.32 -11.58 10.29
C ALA A 36 -9.67 -11.84 11.77
N ARG A 37 -9.27 -10.91 12.66
CA ARG A 37 -9.53 -11.04 14.10
C ARG A 37 -11.01 -11.00 14.41
N SER A 38 -11.75 -10.03 13.87
CA SER A 38 -13.18 -9.88 14.12
C SER A 38 -14.01 -11.02 13.53
N ALA A 39 -13.68 -11.50 12.33
CA ALA A 39 -14.36 -12.65 11.76
C ALA A 39 -14.14 -13.91 12.60
N ALA A 40 -12.92 -14.15 13.10
CA ALA A 40 -12.64 -15.27 13.97
C ALA A 40 -13.38 -15.15 15.31
N ALA A 41 -13.41 -13.96 15.92
CA ALA A 41 -14.18 -13.68 17.14
C ALA A 41 -15.70 -13.88 16.93
N ALA A 42 -16.22 -13.64 15.73
CA ALA A 42 -17.61 -13.92 15.34
C ALA A 42 -17.90 -15.41 15.13
N GLY A 43 -16.93 -16.31 15.33
CA GLY A 43 -17.07 -17.76 15.28
C GLY A 43 -16.78 -18.42 13.93
N TRP A 44 -16.15 -17.71 13.00
CA TRP A 44 -15.64 -18.30 11.75
C TRP A 44 -14.28 -18.97 11.97
N ASP A 45 -14.01 -20.08 11.26
CA ASP A 45 -12.66 -20.67 11.17
C ASP A 45 -11.84 -19.89 10.13
N VAL A 46 -10.98 -18.95 10.61
CA VAL A 46 -10.28 -17.99 9.75
C VAL A 46 -8.83 -18.36 9.55
N VAL A 47 -8.41 -18.47 8.28
CA VAL A 47 -7.01 -18.58 7.89
C VAL A 47 -6.65 -17.41 6.98
N LEU A 48 -5.78 -16.52 7.46
CA LEU A 48 -5.28 -15.38 6.69
C LEU A 48 -3.96 -15.76 6.00
N LEU A 49 -3.98 -15.79 4.68
CA LEU A 49 -2.79 -16.07 3.86
C LEU A 49 -2.17 -14.76 3.38
N GLY A 50 -0.91 -14.54 3.73
CA GLY A 50 -0.11 -13.41 3.31
C GLY A 50 1.15 -13.81 2.57
N LYS A 51 1.89 -12.82 2.06
CA LYS A 51 3.16 -13.00 1.35
C LYS A 51 4.33 -12.76 2.28
N SER A 52 5.22 -13.76 2.43
CA SER A 52 6.43 -13.63 3.24
C SER A 52 7.42 -12.61 2.64
N PRO A 53 7.87 -11.63 3.43
CA PRO A 53 8.92 -10.70 3.01
C PRO A 53 10.31 -11.36 2.96
N THR A 54 10.52 -12.47 3.69
CA THR A 54 11.84 -13.09 3.93
C THR A 54 12.09 -14.36 3.14
N LYS A 55 11.20 -14.78 2.26
CA LYS A 55 11.21 -16.08 1.54
C LYS A 55 11.04 -17.32 2.44
N LYS A 56 10.91 -17.16 3.74
CA LYS A 56 10.60 -18.24 4.69
C LYS A 56 9.11 -18.19 4.98
N GLU A 57 8.48 -19.35 5.04
CA GLU A 57 7.11 -19.47 5.53
C GLU A 57 7.08 -19.17 7.02
N GLN A 58 6.03 -18.53 7.47
CA GLN A 58 5.81 -18.14 8.87
C GLN A 58 4.35 -18.35 9.19
N SER A 59 4.05 -18.69 10.43
CA SER A 59 2.67 -18.76 10.93
C SER A 59 2.62 -18.29 12.38
N TRP A 60 1.49 -17.66 12.75
CA TRP A 60 1.18 -17.23 14.12
C TRP A 60 -0.33 -17.11 14.31
N GLN A 61 -0.75 -16.93 15.54
CA GLN A 61 -2.15 -16.64 15.88
C GLN A 61 -2.36 -15.12 15.97
N LEU A 62 -3.49 -14.67 15.45
CA LEU A 62 -3.98 -13.29 15.53
C LEU A 62 -5.38 -13.32 16.15
N GLY A 63 -5.47 -13.26 17.49
CA GLY A 63 -6.67 -13.68 18.19
C GLY A 63 -6.97 -15.15 17.88
N ASP A 64 -8.20 -15.45 17.51
CA ASP A 64 -8.62 -16.80 17.11
C ASP A 64 -8.36 -17.11 15.62
N ALA A 65 -7.83 -16.16 14.84
CA ALA A 65 -7.45 -16.37 13.43
C ALA A 65 -6.04 -16.92 13.29
N GLU A 66 -5.82 -17.86 12.37
CA GLU A 66 -4.48 -18.31 11.98
C GLU A 66 -3.94 -17.47 10.84
N VAL A 67 -2.71 -16.94 10.98
CA VAL A 67 -1.99 -16.25 9.92
C VAL A 67 -0.89 -17.16 9.36
N ARG A 68 -0.82 -17.29 8.02
CA ARG A 68 0.24 -18.01 7.32
C ARG A 68 0.85 -17.15 6.24
N LEU A 69 2.14 -16.88 6.31
CA LEU A 69 2.89 -16.20 5.25
C LEU A 69 3.54 -17.22 4.32
N LEU A 70 3.21 -17.11 3.05
CA LEU A 70 3.68 -17.99 2.00
C LEU A 70 4.90 -17.40 1.28
N HIS A 71 5.88 -18.24 0.94
CA HIS A 71 6.92 -17.83 0.01
C HIS A 71 6.36 -17.74 -1.41
N VAL A 72 6.40 -16.55 -2.01
CA VAL A 72 6.00 -16.31 -3.39
C VAL A 72 7.25 -16.16 -4.27
N PRO A 73 7.67 -17.22 -4.99
CA PRO A 73 8.69 -17.07 -6.02
C PRO A 73 8.21 -16.12 -7.10
N THR A 74 9.08 -15.25 -7.59
CA THR A 74 8.74 -14.28 -8.64
C THR A 74 9.51 -14.49 -9.94
N PRO A 75 9.47 -15.69 -10.56
CA PRO A 75 10.21 -15.98 -11.78
C PRO A 75 9.69 -15.21 -12.98
N MET A 76 8.37 -14.98 -13.06
CA MET A 76 7.76 -14.26 -14.17
C MET A 76 7.96 -12.75 -14.07
N HIS A 77 8.06 -12.20 -12.87
CA HIS A 77 8.46 -10.81 -12.66
C HIS A 77 9.87 -10.53 -13.20
N ARG A 78 10.80 -11.47 -13.05
CA ARG A 78 12.19 -11.35 -13.51
C ARG A 78 12.39 -11.62 -15.00
N ARG A 79 11.50 -12.40 -15.63
CA ARG A 79 11.58 -12.81 -17.04
C ARG A 79 10.48 -12.17 -17.88
N ARG A 80 10.35 -10.88 -17.82
CA ARG A 80 9.40 -10.17 -18.68
C ARG A 80 9.73 -10.39 -20.15
N HIS A 81 8.72 -10.40 -21.01
CA HIS A 81 8.80 -10.60 -22.47
C HIS A 81 9.76 -9.65 -23.21
N GLU A 82 10.29 -8.68 -22.53
CA GLU A 82 11.36 -7.78 -22.97
C GLU A 82 12.60 -8.48 -23.50
N TYR A 83 12.80 -9.73 -23.12
CA TYR A 83 13.98 -10.49 -23.52
C TYR A 83 14.09 -10.67 -25.06
N ARG A 84 12.99 -11.03 -25.72
CA ARG A 84 12.94 -11.17 -27.18
C ARG A 84 13.09 -9.82 -27.90
N ARG A 85 12.52 -8.77 -27.31
CA ARG A 85 12.68 -7.40 -27.85
C ARG A 85 14.08 -6.85 -27.63
N ALA A 86 14.76 -7.22 -26.54
CA ALA A 86 16.12 -6.81 -26.27
C ALA A 86 17.10 -7.28 -27.35
N VAL A 87 16.95 -8.51 -27.83
CA VAL A 87 17.80 -9.06 -28.90
C VAL A 87 17.66 -8.30 -30.20
N LEU A 88 16.44 -7.91 -30.58
CA LEU A 88 16.19 -7.11 -31.79
C LEU A 88 16.66 -5.66 -31.67
N ARG A 89 16.53 -5.04 -30.51
CA ARG A 89 16.89 -3.63 -30.28
C ARG A 89 18.36 -3.38 -30.01
N ALA A 90 19.06 -4.37 -29.48
CA ALA A 90 20.49 -4.30 -29.18
C ALA A 90 21.10 -5.70 -29.26
N PRO A 91 21.34 -6.19 -30.50
CA PRO A 91 21.81 -7.55 -30.75
C PRO A 91 23.18 -7.85 -30.14
N LEU A 92 23.97 -6.82 -29.87
CA LEU A 92 25.29 -6.93 -29.26
C LEU A 92 25.27 -6.87 -27.73
N ALA A 93 24.13 -6.58 -27.09
CA ALA A 93 24.04 -6.54 -25.63
C ALA A 93 24.32 -7.91 -25.01
N TYR A 94 24.88 -7.91 -23.80
CA TYR A 94 24.99 -9.12 -23.00
C TYR A 94 23.63 -9.57 -22.49
N ARG A 95 23.49 -10.85 -22.20
CA ARG A 95 22.33 -11.38 -21.49
C ARG A 95 22.20 -10.71 -20.11
N PRO A 96 20.98 -10.50 -19.60
CA PRO A 96 20.78 -9.98 -18.26
C PRO A 96 21.51 -10.81 -17.19
N GLY A 97 22.03 -10.11 -16.17
CA GLY A 97 22.76 -10.73 -15.08
C GLY A 97 24.22 -10.23 -14.99
N PRO A 98 25.07 -10.90 -14.22
CA PRO A 98 26.40 -10.40 -13.88
C PRO A 98 27.42 -10.42 -15.04
N LEU A 99 27.03 -10.99 -16.21
CA LEU A 99 27.98 -11.21 -17.32
C LEU A 99 28.62 -9.93 -17.86
N ALA A 100 27.85 -8.85 -17.97
CA ALA A 100 28.36 -7.55 -18.43
C ALA A 100 29.42 -6.98 -17.48
N ALA A 101 29.13 -7.00 -16.17
CA ALA A 101 30.07 -6.57 -15.13
C ALA A 101 31.32 -7.45 -15.10
N TYR A 102 31.15 -8.78 -15.15
CA TYR A 102 32.25 -9.73 -15.20
C TYR A 102 33.18 -9.47 -16.40
N ARG A 103 32.63 -9.34 -17.62
CA ARG A 103 33.44 -9.08 -18.82
C ARG A 103 34.19 -7.76 -18.73
N ARG A 104 33.58 -6.71 -18.20
CA ARG A 104 34.23 -5.41 -17.97
C ARG A 104 35.40 -5.53 -16.99
N GLN A 105 35.21 -6.21 -15.86
CA GLN A 105 36.26 -6.40 -14.86
C GLN A 105 37.39 -7.27 -15.40
N ARG A 106 37.08 -8.33 -16.15
CA ARG A 106 38.10 -9.17 -16.79
C ARG A 106 38.99 -8.39 -17.76
N MET A 107 38.42 -7.45 -18.52
CA MET A 107 39.24 -6.60 -19.41
C MET A 107 40.14 -5.62 -18.62
N LYS A 108 39.67 -5.10 -17.50
CA LYS A 108 40.50 -4.28 -16.60
C LYS A 108 41.64 -5.07 -16.02
N ALA A 109 41.39 -6.29 -15.52
CA ALA A 109 42.38 -7.16 -14.95
C ALA A 109 43.48 -7.52 -15.98
N TRP A 110 43.07 -7.92 -17.21
CA TRP A 110 44.00 -8.21 -18.28
C TRP A 110 44.89 -7.04 -18.67
N ARG A 111 44.34 -5.83 -18.77
CA ARG A 111 45.11 -4.60 -19.04
C ARG A 111 46.12 -4.30 -17.91
N ASN A 112 45.71 -4.48 -16.65
CA ASN A 112 46.60 -4.29 -15.51
C ASN A 112 47.76 -5.27 -15.53
N GLU A 113 47.50 -6.54 -15.84
CA GLU A 113 48.52 -7.59 -15.97
C GLU A 113 49.55 -7.21 -17.06
N LEU A 114 49.09 -6.82 -18.25
CA LEU A 114 49.96 -6.35 -19.33
C LEU A 114 50.78 -5.11 -18.98
N ASN A 115 50.21 -4.20 -18.15
CA ASN A 115 50.93 -3.04 -17.67
C ASN A 115 52.04 -3.43 -16.64
N ILE A 116 51.76 -4.36 -15.72
CA ILE A 116 52.74 -4.92 -14.79
C ILE A 116 53.89 -5.55 -15.53
N GLN A 117 53.60 -6.43 -16.51
CA GLN A 117 54.60 -7.07 -17.34
C GLN A 117 55.49 -6.05 -18.13
N LEU A 118 54.88 -4.93 -18.59
CA LEU A 118 55.62 -3.85 -19.25
C LEU A 118 56.58 -3.14 -18.28
N ILE A 119 56.13 -2.85 -17.06
CA ILE A 119 56.94 -2.25 -16.01
C ILE A 119 58.13 -3.17 -15.68
N GLU A 120 57.88 -4.46 -15.52
CA GLU A 120 58.95 -5.44 -15.29
C GLU A 120 59.97 -5.51 -16.43
N ALA A 121 59.48 -5.52 -17.69
CA ALA A 121 60.33 -5.48 -18.88
C ALA A 121 61.15 -4.16 -18.95
N GLY A 122 60.61 -3.07 -18.47
CA GLY A 122 61.30 -1.77 -18.31
C GLY A 122 62.43 -1.84 -17.27
N ARG A 123 62.13 -2.39 -16.08
CA ARG A 123 63.13 -2.62 -15.01
C ARG A 123 64.29 -3.50 -15.47
N LYS A 124 64.01 -4.57 -16.23
CA LYS A 124 65.01 -5.49 -16.77
C LYS A 124 65.69 -4.96 -18.06
N ARG A 125 65.40 -3.74 -18.48
CA ARG A 125 65.91 -3.08 -19.72
C ARG A 125 65.81 -3.96 -20.97
N SER A 126 64.84 -4.85 -21.06
CA SER A 126 64.68 -5.80 -22.14
C SER A 126 63.80 -5.25 -23.29
N ALA A 127 64.44 -4.79 -24.37
CA ALA A 127 63.73 -4.32 -25.58
C ALA A 127 62.90 -5.41 -26.24
N VAL A 128 63.39 -6.66 -26.27
CA VAL A 128 62.71 -7.80 -26.85
C VAL A 128 61.42 -8.13 -26.11
N ARG A 129 61.40 -8.08 -24.77
CA ARG A 129 60.16 -8.28 -23.97
C ARG A 129 59.14 -7.18 -24.19
N LYS A 130 59.59 -5.89 -24.28
CA LYS A 130 58.72 -4.77 -24.60
C LYS A 130 58.06 -4.95 -25.97
N LEU A 131 58.81 -5.37 -26.97
CA LEU A 131 58.29 -5.63 -28.34
C LEU A 131 57.25 -6.76 -28.36
N LYS A 132 57.54 -7.86 -27.65
CA LYS A 132 56.60 -9.00 -27.52
C LYS A 132 55.31 -8.64 -26.84
N LEU A 133 55.25 -7.60 -26.01
CA LEU A 133 54.04 -7.12 -25.34
C LEU A 133 53.19 -6.16 -26.18
N MET A 134 53.71 -5.68 -27.32
CA MET A 134 52.96 -4.75 -28.19
C MET A 134 51.68 -5.37 -28.80
N PRO A 135 51.74 -6.58 -29.43
CA PRO A 135 50.53 -7.19 -30.01
C PRO A 135 49.44 -7.46 -28.95
N PRO A 136 49.68 -8.12 -27.81
CA PRO A 136 48.63 -8.35 -26.81
C PRO A 136 48.05 -7.05 -26.21
N ARG A 137 48.82 -5.97 -26.12
CA ARG A 137 48.33 -4.66 -25.69
C ARG A 137 47.38 -4.02 -26.70
N ILE A 138 47.67 -4.16 -28.00
CA ILE A 138 46.79 -3.71 -29.07
C ILE A 138 45.48 -4.50 -29.01
N VAL A 139 45.54 -5.83 -28.93
CA VAL A 139 44.36 -6.68 -28.80
C VAL A 139 43.55 -6.32 -27.55
N ALA A 140 44.21 -6.10 -26.41
CA ALA A 140 43.51 -5.72 -25.19
C ALA A 140 42.81 -4.35 -25.29
N ARG A 141 43.39 -3.40 -26.05
CA ARG A 141 42.72 -2.11 -26.33
C ARG A 141 41.47 -2.29 -27.19
N VAL A 142 41.57 -3.06 -28.27
CA VAL A 142 40.44 -3.34 -29.18
C VAL A 142 39.34 -4.08 -28.41
N MET A 143 39.69 -5.14 -27.69
CA MET A 143 38.72 -5.89 -26.88
C MET A 143 38.07 -5.08 -25.77
N THR A 144 38.81 -4.14 -25.16
CA THR A 144 38.23 -3.22 -24.16
C THR A 144 37.18 -2.31 -24.77
N LYS A 145 37.46 -1.77 -25.98
CA LYS A 145 36.48 -0.94 -26.73
C LYS A 145 35.26 -1.76 -27.11
N TRP A 146 35.45 -2.99 -27.61
CA TRP A 146 34.37 -3.90 -27.97
C TRP A 146 33.47 -4.26 -26.77
N VAL A 147 34.08 -4.70 -25.66
CA VAL A 147 33.34 -5.00 -24.43
C VAL A 147 32.64 -3.76 -23.91
N GLY A 148 33.29 -2.58 -23.98
CA GLY A 148 32.71 -1.28 -23.60
C GLY A 148 31.45 -0.95 -24.40
N LEU A 149 31.48 -1.14 -25.73
CA LEU A 149 30.31 -0.97 -26.59
C LEU A 149 29.16 -1.89 -26.19
N ARG A 150 29.45 -3.16 -25.99
CA ARG A 150 28.46 -4.16 -25.58
C ARG A 150 27.86 -3.85 -24.20
N VAL A 151 28.68 -3.41 -23.22
CA VAL A 151 28.21 -2.98 -21.91
C VAL A 151 27.33 -1.73 -22.02
N LYS A 152 27.73 -0.75 -22.87
CA LYS A 152 26.90 0.44 -23.13
C LYS A 152 25.52 0.07 -23.69
N GLN A 153 25.46 -0.86 -24.63
CA GLN A 153 24.18 -1.37 -25.15
C GLN A 153 23.37 -2.11 -24.09
N THR A 154 24.01 -2.90 -23.22
CA THR A 154 23.35 -3.58 -22.11
C THR A 154 22.73 -2.58 -21.14
N ASN A 155 23.49 -1.56 -20.72
CA ASN A 155 23.01 -0.53 -19.81
C ASN A 155 21.85 0.30 -20.44
N ALA A 156 21.98 0.63 -21.73
CA ALA A 156 20.92 1.34 -22.46
C ALA A 156 19.63 0.52 -22.53
N LEU A 157 19.73 -0.80 -22.69
CA LEU A 157 18.59 -1.70 -22.61
C LEU A 157 17.97 -1.75 -21.22
N GLU A 158 18.80 -1.81 -20.17
CA GLU A 158 18.32 -1.80 -18.78
C GLU A 158 17.59 -0.51 -18.45
N GLN A 159 18.10 0.65 -18.88
CA GLN A 159 17.40 1.93 -18.73
C GLN A 159 16.08 1.96 -19.51
N ARG A 160 16.07 1.53 -20.79
CA ARG A 160 14.85 1.44 -21.57
C ARG A 160 13.81 0.46 -21.01
N ARG A 161 14.25 -0.55 -20.27
CA ARG A 161 13.35 -1.45 -19.50
C ARG A 161 12.64 -0.74 -18.37
N LYS A 162 13.32 0.20 -17.70
CA LYS A 162 12.70 1.02 -16.65
C LYS A 162 11.69 2.01 -17.24
N ASP A 163 11.96 2.53 -18.42
CA ASP A 163 11.15 3.56 -19.06
C ASP A 163 9.91 2.99 -19.81
N MET A 164 10.02 1.83 -20.46
CA MET A 164 8.99 1.08 -21.21
C MET A 164 7.90 1.90 -21.92
N GLN A 165 8.20 3.14 -22.29
CA GLN A 165 7.27 4.07 -22.94
C GLN A 165 7.50 4.19 -24.47
N SER A 166 8.28 3.28 -25.06
CA SER A 166 8.56 3.34 -26.48
C SER A 166 7.29 3.18 -27.32
N PRO A 167 7.24 3.76 -28.54
CA PRO A 167 6.11 3.57 -29.44
C PRO A 167 5.75 2.09 -29.68
N LEU A 168 6.76 1.21 -29.71
CA LEU A 168 6.55 -0.23 -29.85
C LEU A 168 5.88 -0.85 -28.61
N ASP A 169 6.18 -0.37 -27.39
CA ASP A 169 5.53 -0.84 -26.17
C ASP A 169 4.07 -0.40 -26.15
N ARG A 170 3.78 0.83 -26.54
CA ARG A 170 2.41 1.36 -26.68
C ARG A 170 1.63 0.56 -27.75
N PHE A 171 2.21 0.36 -28.93
CA PHE A 171 1.59 -0.44 -29.98
C PHE A 171 1.31 -1.89 -29.53
N THR A 172 2.29 -2.55 -28.91
CA THR A 172 2.11 -3.94 -28.45
C THR A 172 1.06 -4.03 -27.34
N THR A 173 1.01 -3.03 -26.46
CA THR A 173 -0.02 -2.97 -25.39
C THR A 173 -1.40 -2.82 -26.00
N ALA A 174 -1.59 -1.86 -26.92
CA ALA A 174 -2.85 -1.66 -27.63
C ALA A 174 -3.26 -2.90 -28.44
N PHE A 175 -2.31 -3.54 -29.13
CA PHE A 175 -2.55 -4.77 -29.89
C PHE A 175 -3.11 -5.89 -29.00
N TRP A 176 -2.46 -6.18 -27.85
CA TRP A 176 -2.93 -7.24 -26.98
C TRP A 176 -4.26 -6.91 -26.30
N LEU A 177 -4.48 -5.66 -25.91
CA LEU A 177 -5.77 -5.24 -25.36
C LEU A 177 -6.91 -5.40 -26.39
N ARG A 178 -6.66 -5.02 -27.65
CA ARG A 178 -7.67 -5.15 -28.71
C ARG A 178 -7.96 -6.60 -29.09
N THR A 179 -6.96 -7.48 -29.06
CA THR A 179 -7.09 -8.87 -29.51
C THR A 179 -7.54 -9.84 -28.42
N MET A 180 -7.19 -9.57 -27.15
CA MET A 180 -7.47 -10.46 -26.03
C MET A 180 -8.44 -9.86 -24.99
N GLY A 181 -8.80 -8.58 -25.14
CA GLY A 181 -9.66 -7.89 -24.16
C GLY A 181 -9.08 -7.98 -22.76
N ASP A 182 -9.92 -8.34 -21.79
CA ASP A 182 -9.52 -8.46 -20.39
C ASP A 182 -8.52 -9.59 -20.12
N ARG A 183 -8.38 -10.53 -21.02
CA ARG A 183 -7.38 -11.60 -20.94
C ARG A 183 -5.96 -11.14 -21.34
N ALA A 184 -5.80 -9.90 -21.81
CA ALA A 184 -4.52 -9.34 -22.27
C ALA A 184 -3.44 -9.30 -21.18
N TRP A 185 -3.82 -9.22 -19.89
CA TRP A 185 -2.87 -9.24 -18.78
C TRP A 185 -1.93 -10.44 -18.81
N ARG A 186 -2.38 -11.59 -19.34
CA ARG A 186 -1.55 -12.81 -19.49
C ARG A 186 -0.30 -12.57 -20.35
N ARG A 187 -0.36 -11.59 -21.23
CA ARG A 187 0.74 -11.17 -22.11
C ARG A 187 1.44 -9.92 -21.62
N LEU A 188 0.69 -9.02 -20.99
CA LEU A 188 1.18 -7.71 -20.58
C LEU A 188 1.83 -7.74 -19.19
N ASP A 189 1.26 -8.47 -18.23
CA ASP A 189 1.81 -8.65 -16.88
C ASP A 189 1.66 -10.09 -16.37
N PRO A 190 2.41 -11.03 -16.92
CA PRO A 190 2.35 -12.43 -16.49
C PRO A 190 2.80 -12.64 -15.04
N ALA A 191 3.40 -11.64 -14.38
CA ALA A 191 3.79 -11.72 -12.98
C ALA A 191 2.61 -11.92 -12.04
N LEU A 192 1.38 -11.59 -12.46
CA LEU A 192 0.14 -11.88 -11.72
C LEU A 192 -0.08 -13.40 -11.52
N TRP A 193 0.56 -14.26 -12.34
CA TRP A 193 0.57 -15.71 -12.10
C TRP A 193 1.42 -16.14 -10.91
N ASP A 194 2.43 -15.36 -10.52
CA ASP A 194 3.32 -15.74 -9.40
C ASP A 194 2.51 -15.94 -8.10
N MET A 195 1.49 -15.09 -7.88
CA MET A 195 0.58 -15.22 -6.73
C MET A 195 -0.28 -16.49 -6.82
N GLU A 196 -0.89 -16.76 -7.95
CA GLU A 196 -1.70 -17.98 -8.17
C GLU A 196 -0.88 -19.24 -7.91
N LEU A 197 0.35 -19.31 -8.41
CA LEU A 197 1.22 -20.48 -8.27
C LEU A 197 1.62 -20.74 -6.81
N ALA A 198 1.70 -19.70 -5.98
CA ALA A 198 2.01 -19.82 -4.57
C ALA A 198 0.78 -20.16 -3.72
N TYR A 199 -0.30 -19.38 -3.89
CA TYR A 199 -1.49 -19.45 -3.04
C TYR A 199 -2.45 -20.59 -3.43
N GLY A 200 -2.60 -20.87 -4.75
CA GLY A 200 -3.68 -21.72 -5.25
C GLY A 200 -3.71 -23.11 -4.62
N LYS A 201 -2.56 -23.79 -4.47
CA LYS A 201 -2.49 -25.12 -3.85
C LYS A 201 -2.85 -25.09 -2.35
N VAL A 202 -2.42 -24.03 -1.66
CA VAL A 202 -2.70 -23.87 -0.22
C VAL A 202 -4.19 -23.66 -0.01
N ILE A 203 -4.81 -22.78 -0.79
CA ILE A 203 -6.26 -22.56 -0.73
C ILE A 203 -7.02 -23.86 -1.01
N ASP A 204 -6.61 -24.60 -2.06
CA ASP A 204 -7.25 -25.87 -2.41
C ASP A 204 -7.15 -26.91 -1.29
N SER A 205 -6.03 -26.94 -0.52
CA SER A 205 -5.85 -27.85 0.62
C SER A 205 -6.65 -27.44 1.85
N LEU A 206 -6.88 -26.14 2.04
CA LEU A 206 -7.67 -25.61 3.17
C LEU A 206 -9.17 -25.85 3.00
N GLN A 207 -9.63 -26.06 1.78
CA GLN A 207 -11.04 -26.32 1.44
C GLN A 207 -12.02 -25.29 2.04
N PRO A 208 -11.85 -23.97 1.81
CA PRO A 208 -12.73 -22.97 2.39
C PRO A 208 -14.18 -23.09 1.90
N ASP A 209 -15.10 -22.55 2.70
CA ASP A 209 -16.48 -22.29 2.30
C ASP A 209 -16.58 -20.90 1.65
N LEU A 210 -15.75 -19.95 2.13
CA LEU A 210 -15.66 -18.59 1.61
C LEU A 210 -14.21 -18.18 1.47
N ILE A 211 -13.91 -17.46 0.39
CA ILE A 211 -12.63 -16.77 0.16
C ILE A 211 -12.90 -15.28 0.24
N HIS A 212 -12.18 -14.57 1.12
CA HIS A 212 -12.15 -13.12 1.17
C HIS A 212 -10.85 -12.63 0.52
N ALA A 213 -10.97 -11.95 -0.60
CA ALA A 213 -9.84 -11.52 -1.41
C ALA A 213 -9.62 -10.01 -1.28
N ASN A 214 -8.54 -9.62 -0.59
CA ASN A 214 -8.14 -8.23 -0.47
C ASN A 214 -7.44 -7.77 -1.75
N ASP A 215 -7.90 -6.66 -2.30
CA ASP A 215 -7.42 -6.05 -3.52
C ASP A 215 -7.53 -6.89 -4.81
N PHE A 216 -7.27 -6.23 -5.94
CA PHE A 216 -7.42 -6.83 -7.27
C PHE A 216 -6.53 -8.05 -7.50
N ARG A 217 -5.33 -8.12 -6.88
CA ARG A 217 -4.41 -9.25 -7.10
C ARG A 217 -4.96 -10.53 -6.50
N MET A 218 -5.52 -10.44 -5.31
CA MET A 218 -6.10 -11.58 -4.61
C MET A 218 -7.47 -11.96 -5.17
N LEU A 219 -8.23 -11.01 -5.72
CA LEU A 219 -9.47 -11.29 -6.45
C LEU A 219 -9.30 -12.38 -7.50
N GLY A 220 -8.29 -12.25 -8.38
CA GLY A 220 -8.08 -13.27 -9.42
C GLY A 220 -7.57 -14.60 -8.88
N VAL A 221 -6.84 -14.63 -7.75
CA VAL A 221 -6.43 -15.85 -7.06
C VAL A 221 -7.67 -16.55 -6.46
N GLY A 222 -8.53 -15.79 -5.75
CA GLY A 222 -9.78 -16.28 -5.18
C GLY A 222 -10.74 -16.80 -6.24
N ALA A 223 -10.94 -16.05 -7.34
CA ALA A 223 -11.80 -16.44 -8.44
C ALA A 223 -11.37 -17.79 -9.07
N ARG A 224 -10.07 -17.98 -9.29
CA ARG A 224 -9.56 -19.25 -9.82
C ARG A 224 -9.68 -20.40 -8.84
N ALA A 225 -9.50 -20.15 -7.53
CA ALA A 225 -9.74 -21.15 -6.50
C ALA A 225 -11.23 -21.57 -6.45
N LYS A 226 -12.16 -20.61 -6.52
CA LYS A 226 -13.60 -20.86 -6.64
C LYS A 226 -13.91 -21.73 -7.87
N LEU A 227 -13.35 -21.41 -9.03
CA LEU A 227 -13.53 -22.19 -10.27
C LEU A 227 -12.98 -23.61 -10.13
N ARG A 228 -11.80 -23.79 -9.53
CA ARG A 228 -11.22 -25.14 -9.30
C ARG A 228 -12.07 -25.97 -8.33
N ALA A 229 -12.61 -25.35 -7.29
CA ALA A 229 -13.50 -26.01 -6.36
C ALA A 229 -14.81 -26.45 -7.05
N GLY A 230 -15.40 -25.56 -7.86
CA GLY A 230 -16.60 -25.86 -8.67
C GLY A 230 -16.39 -27.02 -9.64
N ALA A 231 -15.22 -27.10 -10.30
CA ALA A 231 -14.86 -28.23 -11.15
C ALA A 231 -14.77 -29.57 -10.40
N LYS A 232 -14.61 -29.54 -9.08
CA LYS A 232 -14.63 -30.71 -8.18
C LYS A 232 -15.97 -30.92 -7.46
N GLY A 233 -17.03 -30.22 -7.88
CA GLY A 233 -18.36 -30.31 -7.31
C GLY A 233 -18.55 -29.58 -5.96
N ARG A 234 -17.62 -28.72 -5.57
CA ARG A 234 -17.70 -27.92 -4.33
C ARG A 234 -18.15 -26.49 -4.61
N SER A 235 -19.10 -25.99 -3.82
CA SER A 235 -19.45 -24.57 -3.83
C SER A 235 -18.54 -23.80 -2.90
N VAL A 236 -17.84 -22.78 -3.43
CA VAL A 236 -17.02 -21.84 -2.66
C VAL A 236 -17.48 -20.44 -3.01
N LYS A 237 -17.70 -19.61 -2.01
CA LYS A 237 -18.09 -18.22 -2.18
C LYS A 237 -16.84 -17.32 -2.24
N LEU A 238 -16.98 -16.17 -2.91
CA LEU A 238 -15.91 -15.19 -3.06
C LEU A 238 -16.44 -13.80 -2.70
N VAL A 239 -15.85 -13.20 -1.66
CA VAL A 239 -15.98 -11.79 -1.33
C VAL A 239 -14.73 -11.08 -1.83
N TRP A 240 -14.90 -9.97 -2.53
CA TRP A 240 -13.81 -9.10 -2.97
C TRP A 240 -13.84 -7.79 -2.17
N ASP A 241 -12.79 -7.52 -1.42
CA ASP A 241 -12.60 -6.25 -0.74
C ASP A 241 -11.73 -5.32 -1.59
N ALA A 242 -12.36 -4.27 -2.14
CA ALA A 242 -11.75 -3.33 -3.07
C ALA A 242 -11.42 -2.02 -2.33
N HIS A 243 -10.15 -1.79 -2.04
CA HIS A 243 -9.71 -0.62 -1.26
C HIS A 243 -9.47 0.62 -2.11
N GLU A 244 -9.30 0.48 -3.42
CA GLU A 244 -8.89 1.55 -4.31
C GLU A 244 -9.60 1.45 -5.66
N PHE A 245 -9.83 2.59 -6.29
CA PHE A 245 -10.23 2.62 -7.70
C PHE A 245 -8.99 2.43 -8.57
N LEU A 246 -8.76 1.19 -8.98
CA LEU A 246 -7.55 0.82 -9.71
C LEU A 246 -7.23 1.71 -10.92
N PRO A 247 -8.19 2.17 -11.76
CA PRO A 247 -7.91 3.11 -12.84
C PRO A 247 -7.39 4.48 -12.38
N GLY A 248 -7.73 4.89 -11.17
CA GLY A 248 -7.32 6.16 -10.58
C GLY A 248 -5.95 6.14 -9.91
N ILE A 249 -5.31 4.97 -9.80
CA ILE A 249 -3.98 4.87 -9.23
C ILE A 249 -2.96 5.54 -10.15
N LYS A 250 -2.19 6.50 -9.62
CA LYS A 250 -1.00 7.03 -10.28
C LYS A 250 0.20 6.15 -9.89
N PRO A 251 0.72 5.29 -10.78
CA PRO A 251 1.87 4.46 -10.45
C PRO A 251 3.11 5.33 -10.24
N TRP A 252 3.91 5.03 -9.21
CA TRP A 252 5.19 5.69 -8.94
C TRP A 252 6.15 5.70 -10.13
N ASN A 253 6.10 4.63 -10.93
CA ASN A 253 6.77 4.54 -12.22
C ASN A 253 5.70 4.33 -13.29
N PRO A 254 5.31 5.36 -14.05
CA PRO A 254 4.31 5.24 -15.11
C PRO A 254 4.72 4.15 -16.08
N HIS A 255 4.00 3.04 -16.07
CA HIS A 255 4.27 1.92 -16.94
C HIS A 255 3.03 1.63 -17.77
N PRO A 256 3.04 1.94 -19.07
CA PRO A 256 1.83 1.89 -19.90
C PRO A 256 1.21 0.51 -20.01
N ARG A 257 1.95 -0.55 -19.66
CA ARG A 257 1.50 -1.93 -19.71
C ARG A 257 0.88 -2.44 -18.43
N TRP A 258 1.53 -2.15 -17.28
CA TRP A 258 1.12 -2.79 -16.01
C TRP A 258 -0.23 -2.31 -15.56
N HIS A 259 -0.42 -1.01 -15.51
CA HIS A 259 -1.68 -0.45 -15.04
C HIS A 259 -2.87 -0.94 -15.87
N VAL A 260 -2.77 -0.90 -17.21
CA VAL A 260 -3.84 -1.40 -18.08
C VAL A 260 -4.02 -2.92 -17.98
N ALA A 261 -2.93 -3.68 -17.73
CA ALA A 261 -2.99 -5.12 -17.52
C ALA A 261 -3.68 -5.46 -16.19
N GLN A 262 -3.39 -4.71 -15.14
CA GLN A 262 -4.00 -4.87 -13.82
C GLN A 262 -5.49 -4.51 -13.87
N CYS A 263 -5.86 -3.42 -14.55
CA CYS A 263 -7.25 -3.09 -14.80
C CYS A 263 -8.00 -4.16 -15.62
N ALA A 264 -7.34 -4.77 -16.59
CA ALA A 264 -7.90 -5.87 -17.36
C ALA A 264 -8.07 -7.14 -16.50
N TYR A 265 -7.13 -7.40 -15.60
CA TYR A 265 -7.20 -8.50 -14.64
C TYR A 265 -8.38 -8.34 -13.68
N GLU A 266 -8.53 -7.16 -13.11
CA GLU A 266 -9.65 -6.83 -12.22
C GLU A 266 -10.99 -7.04 -12.92
N ARG A 267 -11.17 -6.51 -14.16
CA ARG A 267 -12.41 -6.69 -14.94
C ARG A 267 -12.70 -8.15 -15.27
N GLU A 268 -11.68 -8.96 -15.60
CA GLU A 268 -11.88 -10.38 -15.89
C GLU A 268 -12.41 -11.14 -14.67
N PHE A 269 -11.94 -10.79 -13.46
CA PHE A 269 -12.22 -11.58 -12.28
C PHE A 269 -13.31 -11.01 -11.38
N SER A 270 -13.66 -9.73 -11.48
CA SER A 270 -14.73 -9.11 -10.67
C SER A 270 -16.09 -9.81 -10.83
N GLN A 271 -16.39 -10.34 -12.00
CA GLN A 271 -17.64 -11.08 -12.28
C GLN A 271 -17.81 -12.36 -11.46
N TYR A 272 -16.73 -12.89 -10.85
CA TYR A 272 -16.78 -14.12 -10.03
C TYR A 272 -17.04 -13.84 -8.56
N ALA A 273 -16.99 -12.57 -8.12
CA ALA A 273 -17.33 -12.20 -6.75
C ALA A 273 -18.84 -12.43 -6.49
N ASP A 274 -19.17 -13.04 -5.36
CA ASP A 274 -20.55 -13.20 -4.88
C ASP A 274 -21.00 -11.93 -4.13
N ALA A 275 -20.07 -11.24 -3.47
CA ALA A 275 -20.24 -9.90 -2.90
C ALA A 275 -18.96 -9.10 -3.03
N VAL A 276 -19.08 -7.78 -2.97
CA VAL A 276 -17.98 -6.84 -2.99
C VAL A 276 -18.10 -5.93 -1.79
N THR A 277 -17.00 -5.70 -1.07
CA THR A 277 -16.86 -4.70 -0.02
C THR A 277 -15.92 -3.60 -0.47
N THR A 278 -16.07 -2.39 0.08
CA THR A 278 -15.22 -1.23 -0.25
C THR A 278 -15.18 -0.23 0.90
N VAL A 279 -14.48 0.88 0.72
CA VAL A 279 -14.16 1.82 1.81
C VAL A 279 -14.96 3.13 1.78
N SER A 280 -15.82 3.34 0.78
CA SER A 280 -16.68 4.54 0.70
C SER A 280 -17.84 4.32 -0.28
N GLU A 281 -18.93 5.08 -0.10
CA GLU A 281 -20.08 5.08 -0.98
C GLU A 281 -19.73 5.49 -2.42
N THR A 282 -18.89 6.52 -2.56
CA THR A 282 -18.42 6.97 -3.88
C THR A 282 -17.66 5.87 -4.62
N LEU A 283 -16.79 5.14 -3.92
CA LEU A 283 -16.07 4.02 -4.53
C LEU A 283 -17.02 2.85 -4.83
N ALA A 284 -18.01 2.59 -3.98
CA ALA A 284 -19.03 1.56 -4.23
C ALA A 284 -19.77 1.83 -5.55
N ASP A 285 -20.24 3.06 -5.78
CA ASP A 285 -20.91 3.45 -7.03
C ASP A 285 -19.98 3.29 -8.24
N MET A 286 -18.74 3.77 -8.14
CA MET A 286 -17.77 3.67 -9.23
C MET A 286 -17.41 2.20 -9.58
N LEU A 287 -17.32 1.32 -8.60
CA LEU A 287 -17.07 -0.11 -8.83
C LEU A 287 -18.30 -0.80 -9.43
N ALA A 288 -19.49 -0.48 -8.94
CA ALA A 288 -20.75 -1.02 -9.48
C ALA A 288 -20.90 -0.68 -10.97
N ASP A 289 -20.72 0.60 -11.32
CA ASP A 289 -20.82 1.06 -12.71
C ASP A 289 -19.74 0.43 -13.60
N ARG A 290 -18.50 0.43 -13.12
CA ARG A 290 -17.36 -0.06 -13.90
C ARG A 290 -17.42 -1.52 -14.23
N HIS A 291 -17.86 -2.33 -13.27
CA HIS A 291 -17.84 -3.81 -13.38
C HIS A 291 -19.21 -4.40 -13.68
N GLY A 292 -20.26 -3.57 -13.73
CA GLY A 292 -21.63 -4.04 -13.91
C GLY A 292 -22.04 -5.03 -12.81
N LEU A 293 -21.72 -4.70 -11.55
CA LEU A 293 -21.97 -5.58 -10.42
C LEU A 293 -23.46 -5.79 -10.22
N LYS A 294 -23.84 -7.00 -9.81
CA LYS A 294 -25.26 -7.37 -9.57
C LYS A 294 -25.88 -6.65 -8.36
N ALA A 295 -25.04 -6.31 -7.40
CA ALA A 295 -25.39 -5.54 -6.22
C ALA A 295 -24.33 -4.48 -5.98
N LYS A 296 -24.73 -3.34 -5.42
CA LYS A 296 -23.81 -2.30 -4.98
C LYS A 296 -22.88 -2.89 -3.91
N PRO A 297 -21.56 -2.58 -3.94
CA PRO A 297 -20.63 -2.97 -2.88
C PRO A 297 -21.07 -2.46 -1.51
N GLU A 298 -20.92 -3.29 -0.48
CA GLU A 298 -21.13 -2.89 0.92
C GLU A 298 -19.94 -2.03 1.37
N VAL A 299 -20.24 -0.95 2.08
CA VAL A 299 -19.19 -0.09 2.60
C VAL A 299 -18.73 -0.60 3.97
N VAL A 300 -17.45 -0.90 4.09
CA VAL A 300 -16.76 -1.27 5.33
C VAL A 300 -15.64 -0.27 5.52
N LEU A 301 -15.83 0.69 6.41
CA LEU A 301 -14.88 1.77 6.65
C LEU A 301 -13.61 1.25 7.33
N ASN A 302 -12.48 1.90 7.10
CA ASN A 302 -11.24 1.56 7.81
C ASN A 302 -11.12 2.35 9.12
N ALA A 303 -12.14 2.23 9.97
CA ALA A 303 -12.25 2.87 11.26
C ALA A 303 -11.25 2.27 12.28
N PRO A 304 -10.82 2.99 13.33
CA PRO A 304 -10.02 2.43 14.42
C PRO A 304 -10.83 1.46 15.28
N ASP A 305 -10.11 0.59 16.01
CA ASP A 305 -10.72 -0.19 17.09
C ASP A 305 -11.19 0.78 18.20
N ALA A 306 -12.42 0.67 18.67
CA ALA A 306 -12.91 1.38 19.83
C ALA A 306 -12.49 0.65 21.13
N GLU A 307 -12.39 -0.66 21.06
CA GLU A 307 -11.96 -1.51 22.17
C GLU A 307 -10.51 -1.95 21.97
N ILE A 308 -9.69 -1.78 23.01
CA ILE A 308 -8.30 -2.27 23.10
C ILE A 308 -8.19 -3.29 24.22
N SER A 309 -7.25 -4.24 24.12
CA SER A 309 -7.08 -5.25 25.17
C SER A 309 -6.63 -4.61 26.49
N PRO A 310 -6.94 -5.23 27.63
CA PRO A 310 -6.46 -4.73 28.93
C PRO A 310 -4.93 -4.58 28.99
N GLU A 311 -4.19 -5.47 28.33
CA GLU A 311 -2.73 -5.42 28.26
C GLU A 311 -2.28 -4.18 27.47
N GLN A 312 -2.91 -3.90 26.32
CA GLN A 312 -2.63 -2.72 25.50
C GLN A 312 -3.03 -1.42 26.21
N ALA A 313 -4.15 -1.44 26.95
CA ALA A 313 -4.60 -0.29 27.73
C ALA A 313 -3.66 0.04 28.90
N ALA A 314 -2.93 -0.96 29.42
CA ALA A 314 -1.94 -0.77 30.49
C ALA A 314 -0.59 -0.21 29.99
N GLU A 315 -0.33 -0.23 28.70
CA GLU A 315 0.90 0.33 28.15
C GLU A 315 0.88 1.86 28.20
N PRO A 316 1.96 2.52 28.69
CA PRO A 316 2.01 3.97 28.72
C PRO A 316 2.01 4.56 27.31
N VAL A 317 1.12 5.52 27.07
CA VAL A 317 1.08 6.29 25.83
C VAL A 317 2.06 7.44 25.95
N PRO A 318 3.00 7.63 25.02
CA PRO A 318 3.89 8.79 25.02
C PRO A 318 3.09 10.09 24.92
N ASP A 319 3.55 11.15 25.57
CA ASP A 319 2.96 12.49 25.39
C ASP A 319 3.53 13.16 24.14
N LEU A 320 2.64 13.52 23.19
CA LEU A 320 3.01 14.17 21.93
C LEU A 320 3.69 15.52 22.16
N ARG A 321 3.20 16.32 23.13
CA ARG A 321 3.73 17.66 23.40
C ARG A 321 5.09 17.59 24.11
N GLU A 322 5.24 16.63 25.02
CA GLU A 322 6.53 16.36 25.69
C GLU A 322 7.60 15.96 24.65
N LEU A 323 7.24 15.07 23.69
CA LEU A 323 8.16 14.70 22.61
C LEU A 323 8.50 15.86 21.67
N CYS A 324 7.62 16.84 21.53
CA CYS A 324 7.90 18.09 20.81
C CYS A 324 8.66 19.13 21.67
N GLY A 325 8.80 18.92 22.98
CA GLY A 325 9.43 19.87 23.89
C GLY A 325 8.64 21.18 24.06
N ILE A 326 7.30 21.13 23.95
CA ILE A 326 6.41 22.32 23.98
C ILE A 326 5.40 22.23 25.13
N GLY A 327 4.99 23.38 25.65
CA GLY A 327 3.96 23.50 26.67
C GLY A 327 2.54 23.31 26.15
N ALA A 328 1.58 23.23 27.08
CA ALA A 328 0.17 23.04 26.76
C ALA A 328 -0.45 24.19 25.96
N ASP A 329 0.06 25.41 26.14
CA ASP A 329 -0.47 26.62 25.52
C ASP A 329 0.10 26.90 24.11
N VAL A 330 1.06 26.09 23.65
CA VAL A 330 1.66 26.24 22.32
C VAL A 330 0.79 25.57 21.27
N PRO A 331 0.26 26.28 20.26
CA PRO A 331 -0.57 25.66 19.23
C PRO A 331 0.17 24.59 18.44
N LEU A 332 -0.41 23.39 18.32
CA LEU A 332 0.21 22.23 17.67
C LEU A 332 -0.72 21.64 16.61
N ALA A 333 -0.33 21.72 15.34
CA ALA A 333 -0.96 21.02 14.23
C ALA A 333 -0.24 19.68 13.96
N VAL A 334 -0.96 18.58 13.83
CA VAL A 334 -0.38 17.25 13.66
C VAL A 334 -0.79 16.59 12.35
N TYR A 335 0.18 15.93 11.71
CA TYR A 335 -0.06 14.94 10.65
C TYR A 335 0.44 13.58 11.09
N SER A 336 -0.40 12.55 11.01
CA SER A 336 -0.02 11.17 11.31
C SER A 336 -0.14 10.29 10.07
N GLY A 337 0.89 9.47 9.76
CA GLY A 337 0.84 8.45 8.72
C GLY A 337 1.97 8.49 7.69
N ALA A 338 1.74 7.89 6.52
CA ALA A 338 2.75 7.81 5.47
C ALA A 338 3.07 9.18 4.86
N ALA A 339 4.36 9.53 4.82
CA ALA A 339 4.86 10.76 4.20
C ALA A 339 5.24 10.51 2.73
N ALA A 340 4.63 11.29 1.84
CA ALA A 340 4.92 11.27 0.41
C ALA A 340 4.47 12.59 -0.23
N PRO A 341 5.04 13.02 -1.38
CA PRO A 341 4.70 14.31 -1.99
C PRO A 341 3.20 14.52 -2.22
N GLN A 342 2.47 13.49 -2.68
CA GLN A 342 1.02 13.59 -2.90
C GLN A 342 0.20 13.73 -1.60
N ARG A 343 0.82 13.58 -0.44
CA ARG A 343 0.19 13.83 0.86
C ARG A 343 0.24 15.30 1.27
N GLY A 344 0.96 16.14 0.54
CA GLY A 344 0.93 17.60 0.67
C GLY A 344 1.50 18.15 1.98
N LEU A 345 2.45 17.43 2.63
CA LEU A 345 3.00 17.88 3.91
C LEU A 345 3.83 19.17 3.78
N ASP A 346 4.27 19.49 2.59
CA ASP A 346 5.02 20.69 2.25
C ASP A 346 4.24 21.96 2.59
N ILE A 347 2.91 21.99 2.39
CA ILE A 347 2.08 23.13 2.74
C ILE A 347 2.13 23.48 4.24
N MET A 348 2.26 22.46 5.11
CA MET A 348 2.37 22.66 6.56
C MET A 348 3.69 23.35 6.92
N VAL A 349 4.77 23.06 6.19
CA VAL A 349 6.07 23.71 6.40
C VAL A 349 6.10 25.12 5.80
N GLU A 350 5.61 25.28 4.57
CA GLU A 350 5.55 26.57 3.87
C GLU A 350 4.67 27.61 4.60
N SER A 351 3.68 27.14 5.37
CA SER A 351 2.78 28.02 6.11
C SER A 351 3.34 28.53 7.45
N LEU A 352 4.36 27.88 8.03
CA LEU A 352 4.88 28.23 9.36
C LEU A 352 5.34 29.69 9.50
N PRO A 353 5.97 30.36 8.49
CA PRO A 353 6.25 31.80 8.57
C PRO A 353 5.01 32.67 8.77
N HIS A 354 3.83 32.23 8.33
CA HIS A 354 2.56 32.94 8.42
C HIS A 354 1.71 32.57 9.64
N LEU A 355 2.19 31.60 10.43
CA LEU A 355 1.56 31.08 11.65
C LEU A 355 2.54 31.23 12.84
N PRO A 356 2.77 32.47 13.34
CA PRO A 356 3.71 32.69 14.42
C PRO A 356 3.30 31.94 15.68
N GLY A 357 4.24 31.28 16.34
CA GLY A 357 4.03 30.50 17.56
C GLY A 357 3.36 29.13 17.34
N THR A 358 2.90 28.82 16.13
CA THR A 358 2.35 27.49 15.83
C THR A 358 3.46 26.50 15.53
N HIS A 359 3.37 25.29 16.10
CA HIS A 359 4.24 24.18 15.84
C HIS A 359 3.55 23.12 14.97
N VAL A 360 4.34 22.35 14.24
CA VAL A 360 3.88 21.24 13.39
C VAL A 360 4.59 19.96 13.80
N ALA A 361 3.83 18.88 14.00
CA ALA A 361 4.37 17.55 14.24
C ALA A 361 4.02 16.60 13.09
N PHE A 362 5.03 15.92 12.55
CA PHE A 362 4.89 14.81 11.61
C PHE A 362 5.16 13.49 12.32
N VAL A 363 4.12 12.72 12.56
CA VAL A 363 4.19 11.37 13.13
C VAL A 363 4.26 10.36 11.98
N VAL A 364 5.47 9.91 11.64
CA VAL A 364 5.71 9.20 10.37
C VAL A 364 6.53 7.92 10.55
N LEU A 365 6.20 6.90 9.76
CA LEU A 365 6.89 5.59 9.82
C LEU A 365 8.36 5.66 9.37
N ARG A 366 8.71 6.61 8.48
CA ARG A 366 10.07 6.78 7.92
C ARG A 366 10.55 8.21 8.08
N PRO A 367 10.96 8.61 9.28
CA PRO A 367 11.36 9.99 9.58
C PRO A 367 12.60 10.46 8.79
N THR A 368 13.44 9.54 8.32
CA THR A 368 14.66 9.82 7.52
C THR A 368 14.49 9.56 6.03
N SER A 369 13.25 9.53 5.51
CA SER A 369 13.02 9.39 4.06
C SER A 369 13.53 10.63 3.30
N GLU A 370 13.81 10.47 2.01
CA GLU A 370 14.25 11.58 1.14
C GLU A 370 13.26 12.76 1.17
N TYR A 371 11.96 12.48 1.14
CA TYR A 371 10.93 13.52 1.22
C TYR A 371 10.95 14.25 2.58
N MET A 372 11.09 13.53 3.70
CA MET A 372 11.19 14.17 5.02
C MET A 372 12.47 15.01 5.15
N ASN A 373 13.59 14.55 4.59
CA ASN A 373 14.83 15.33 4.56
C ASN A 373 14.67 16.61 3.74
N GLN A 374 13.92 16.59 2.63
CA GLN A 374 13.59 17.79 1.84
C GLN A 374 12.75 18.77 2.65
N LEU A 375 11.73 18.30 3.38
CA LEU A 375 10.89 19.15 4.24
C LEU A 375 11.71 19.77 5.38
N THR A 376 12.60 19.00 6.00
CA THR A 376 13.52 19.52 7.05
C THR A 376 14.43 20.60 6.50
N ALA A 377 15.04 20.37 5.33
CA ALA A 377 15.90 21.38 4.69
C ALA A 377 15.11 22.65 4.38
N ARG A 378 13.87 22.51 3.91
CA ARG A 378 12.99 23.64 3.63
C ARG A 378 12.63 24.44 4.89
N ALA A 379 12.38 23.77 6.01
CA ALA A 379 12.13 24.43 7.28
C ALA A 379 13.34 25.26 7.76
N VAL A 380 14.56 24.78 7.51
CA VAL A 380 15.80 25.54 7.80
C VAL A 380 15.90 26.78 6.91
N GLU A 381 15.63 26.64 5.60
CA GLU A 381 15.62 27.78 4.66
C GLU A 381 14.63 28.87 5.06
N LEU A 382 13.46 28.46 5.59
CA LEU A 382 12.41 29.37 6.04
C LEU A 382 12.65 29.93 7.45
N GLY A 383 13.68 29.45 8.17
CA GLY A 383 13.99 29.88 9.55
C GLY A 383 12.97 29.41 10.59
N VAL A 384 12.31 28.26 10.35
CA VAL A 384 11.22 27.71 11.19
C VAL A 384 11.50 26.29 11.68
N SER A 385 12.76 25.85 11.63
CA SER A 385 13.15 24.48 11.99
C SER A 385 12.92 24.14 13.46
N ASP A 386 12.89 25.12 14.34
CA ASP A 386 12.57 25.00 15.77
C ASP A 386 11.09 24.67 16.02
N ARG A 387 10.22 24.91 15.05
CA ARG A 387 8.78 24.67 15.12
C ARG A 387 8.31 23.45 14.30
N LEU A 388 9.23 22.70 13.69
CA LEU A 388 8.96 21.48 12.96
C LEU A 388 9.47 20.27 13.72
N HIS A 389 8.56 19.37 14.12
CA HIS A 389 8.89 18.15 14.87
C HIS A 389 8.63 16.91 14.00
N ILE A 390 9.60 16.01 13.94
CA ILE A 390 9.47 14.73 13.21
C ILE A 390 9.58 13.60 14.21
N LEU A 391 8.47 12.90 14.42
CA LEU A 391 8.33 11.90 15.44
C LEU A 391 8.14 10.50 14.82
N PRO A 392 8.60 9.44 15.50
CA PRO A 392 8.34 8.07 15.09
C PRO A 392 6.86 7.74 15.24
N TYR A 393 6.40 6.76 14.45
CA TYR A 393 5.03 6.27 14.55
C TYR A 393 4.85 5.42 15.81
N VAL A 394 3.71 5.58 16.49
CA VAL A 394 3.33 4.79 17.66
C VAL A 394 2.53 3.55 17.25
N PRO A 395 2.40 2.51 18.11
CA PRO A 395 1.51 1.39 17.87
C PRO A 395 0.09 1.85 17.52
N HIS A 396 -0.62 1.13 16.65
CA HIS A 396 -1.92 1.57 16.12
C HIS A 396 -2.98 1.82 17.23
N TYR A 397 -3.00 1.03 18.29
CA TYR A 397 -3.91 1.21 19.44
C TYR A 397 -3.58 2.43 20.31
N GLN A 398 -2.39 3.01 20.16
CA GLN A 398 -1.98 4.24 20.85
C GLN A 398 -2.19 5.50 20.03
N VAL A 399 -2.50 5.39 18.71
CA VAL A 399 -2.57 6.55 17.82
C VAL A 399 -3.61 7.57 18.28
N VAL A 400 -4.80 7.12 18.62
CA VAL A 400 -5.89 8.00 19.07
C VAL A 400 -5.51 8.76 20.35
N PRO A 401 -5.16 8.12 21.48
CA PRO A 401 -4.78 8.84 22.69
C PRO A 401 -3.50 9.67 22.52
N PHE A 402 -2.54 9.23 21.70
CA PHE A 402 -1.31 9.97 21.40
C PHE A 402 -1.59 11.30 20.69
N LEU A 403 -2.51 11.31 19.74
CA LEU A 403 -2.85 12.50 18.98
C LEU A 403 -3.78 13.48 19.72
N ALA A 404 -4.49 13.02 20.75
CA ALA A 404 -5.53 13.79 21.43
C ALA A 404 -5.03 15.09 22.08
N SER A 405 -3.73 15.21 22.37
CA SER A 405 -3.12 16.42 22.92
C SER A 405 -2.80 17.51 21.87
N ALA A 406 -2.95 17.23 20.57
CA ALA A 406 -2.83 18.25 19.53
C ALA A 406 -4.04 19.20 19.47
N ASP A 407 -3.87 20.34 18.80
CA ASP A 407 -4.95 21.32 18.62
C ASP A 407 -5.68 21.15 17.31
N ALA A 408 -5.01 20.65 16.27
CA ALA A 408 -5.61 20.37 14.98
C ALA A 408 -4.98 19.16 14.28
N GLY A 409 -5.83 18.30 13.71
CA GLY A 409 -5.43 17.23 12.80
C GLY A 409 -5.43 17.69 11.35
N VAL A 410 -4.34 17.53 10.61
CA VAL A 410 -4.21 18.05 9.25
C VAL A 410 -4.18 16.92 8.22
N ILE A 411 -4.98 17.06 7.15
CA ILE A 411 -5.02 16.12 6.03
C ILE A 411 -4.90 16.92 4.71
N PRO A 412 -3.67 17.30 4.30
CA PRO A 412 -3.45 18.23 3.20
C PRO A 412 -3.23 17.52 1.85
N ILE A 413 -3.93 16.43 1.59
CA ILE A 413 -3.70 15.59 0.40
C ILE A 413 -4.08 16.32 -0.90
N HIS A 414 -3.31 16.04 -1.97
CA HIS A 414 -3.55 16.65 -3.29
C HIS A 414 -4.71 15.99 -4.02
N HIS A 415 -5.27 16.68 -5.02
CA HIS A 415 -6.29 16.16 -5.93
C HIS A 415 -5.76 15.00 -6.79
N TRP A 416 -5.97 13.78 -6.33
CA TRP A 416 -5.72 12.56 -7.09
C TRP A 416 -7.00 11.73 -7.12
N PRO A 417 -7.28 10.96 -8.20
CA PRO A 417 -8.55 10.25 -8.34
C PRO A 417 -8.94 9.42 -7.11
N ASN A 418 -7.99 8.71 -6.48
CA ASN A 418 -8.25 7.94 -5.27
C ASN A 418 -8.33 8.78 -3.99
N HIS A 419 -7.83 10.01 -4.00
CA HIS A 419 -8.01 10.92 -2.87
C HIS A 419 -9.41 11.55 -2.87
N GLU A 420 -10.03 11.70 -4.05
CA GLU A 420 -11.36 12.26 -4.19
C GLU A 420 -12.48 11.37 -3.63
N ILE A 421 -12.22 10.07 -3.53
CA ILE A 421 -13.27 9.07 -3.33
C ILE A 421 -13.19 8.34 -1.99
N ALA A 422 -12.19 8.60 -1.16
CA ALA A 422 -11.94 7.85 0.05
C ALA A 422 -11.94 8.70 1.31
N LEU A 423 -12.55 8.17 2.38
CA LEU A 423 -12.25 8.57 3.75
C LEU A 423 -11.07 7.72 4.22
N ILE A 424 -9.94 8.38 4.48
CA ILE A 424 -8.71 7.70 4.87
C ILE A 424 -8.67 7.43 6.38
N THR A 425 -7.94 6.43 6.82
CA THR A 425 -7.86 5.99 8.23
C THR A 425 -7.67 7.14 9.22
N LYS A 426 -6.79 8.10 8.90
CA LYS A 426 -6.52 9.24 9.78
C LYS A 426 -7.72 10.18 9.99
N PHE A 427 -8.69 10.20 9.07
CA PHE A 427 -9.94 10.91 9.27
C PHE A 427 -10.67 10.37 10.52
N PHE A 428 -10.77 9.07 10.63
CA PHE A 428 -11.41 8.41 11.77
C PHE A 428 -10.55 8.48 13.04
N GLU A 429 -9.23 8.33 12.92
CA GLU A 429 -8.30 8.47 14.05
C GLU A 429 -8.38 9.87 14.67
N TYR A 430 -8.42 10.92 13.86
CA TYR A 430 -8.58 12.30 14.35
C TYR A 430 -9.96 12.55 14.95
N SER A 431 -11.01 11.96 14.38
CA SER A 431 -12.36 12.04 14.94
C SER A 431 -12.44 11.43 16.33
N HIS A 432 -11.88 10.23 16.51
CA HIS A 432 -11.83 9.58 17.83
C HIS A 432 -10.89 10.30 18.80
N ALA A 433 -9.84 10.95 18.34
CA ALA A 433 -9.01 11.83 19.14
C ALA A 433 -9.69 13.20 19.44
N ARG A 434 -10.89 13.42 18.91
CA ARG A 434 -11.69 14.67 19.04
C ARG A 434 -10.94 15.91 18.58
N LEU A 435 -10.12 15.75 17.54
CA LEU A 435 -9.34 16.85 16.97
C LEU A 435 -10.19 17.65 15.98
N PRO A 436 -10.13 19.00 16.06
CA PRO A 436 -10.55 19.83 14.95
C PRO A 436 -9.74 19.52 13.69
N PHE A 437 -10.40 19.52 12.52
CA PHE A 437 -9.75 19.18 11.25
C PHE A 437 -9.33 20.40 10.44
N VAL A 438 -8.22 20.24 9.71
CA VAL A 438 -7.86 21.10 8.59
C VAL A 438 -7.59 20.17 7.40
N VAL A 439 -8.53 20.10 6.47
CA VAL A 439 -8.48 19.18 5.33
C VAL A 439 -8.47 19.93 4.00
N SER A 440 -7.77 19.38 3.00
CA SER A 440 -7.88 19.90 1.64
C SER A 440 -9.27 19.59 1.04
N ASP A 441 -9.66 20.36 0.02
CA ASP A 441 -10.95 20.29 -0.68
C ASP A 441 -11.10 19.08 -1.61
N VAL A 442 -10.42 17.96 -1.30
CA VAL A 442 -10.69 16.67 -1.94
C VAL A 442 -12.12 16.25 -1.62
N LYS A 443 -12.85 15.83 -2.66
CA LYS A 443 -14.31 15.76 -2.65
C LYS A 443 -14.92 15.09 -1.41
N THR A 444 -14.74 13.78 -1.25
CA THR A 444 -15.44 13.01 -0.20
C THR A 444 -15.11 13.51 1.21
N MET A 445 -13.86 13.85 1.46
CA MET A 445 -13.39 14.27 2.78
C MET A 445 -13.80 15.71 3.08
N GLY A 446 -13.67 16.61 2.09
CA GLY A 446 -14.11 18.00 2.21
C GLY A 446 -15.63 18.11 2.42
N GLU A 447 -16.42 17.34 1.65
CA GLU A 447 -17.87 17.26 1.82
C GLU A 447 -18.25 16.75 3.22
N MET A 448 -17.57 15.70 3.71
CA MET A 448 -17.83 15.14 5.05
C MET A 448 -17.54 16.17 6.15
N VAL A 449 -16.38 16.85 6.11
CA VAL A 449 -16.03 17.88 7.10
C VAL A 449 -17.00 19.06 7.06
N ALA A 450 -17.43 19.47 5.87
CA ALA A 450 -18.43 20.54 5.72
C ALA A 450 -19.81 20.14 6.29
N GLN A 451 -20.20 18.88 6.14
CA GLN A 451 -21.47 18.35 6.66
C GLN A 451 -21.44 18.18 8.19
N THR A 452 -20.36 17.64 8.73
CA THR A 452 -20.25 17.35 10.17
C THR A 452 -19.83 18.54 11.01
N GLY A 453 -19.17 19.54 10.42
CA GLY A 453 -18.74 20.75 11.13
C GLY A 453 -17.51 20.56 12.04
N GLN A 454 -16.81 19.43 11.93
CA GLN A 454 -15.67 19.10 12.80
C GLN A 454 -14.36 19.78 12.40
N GLY A 455 -14.36 20.70 11.42
CA GLY A 455 -13.16 21.39 10.98
C GLY A 455 -13.38 22.35 9.82
N GLU A 456 -12.25 22.76 9.23
CA GLU A 456 -12.19 23.69 8.10
C GLU A 456 -11.66 22.98 6.85
N VAL A 457 -12.24 23.34 5.71
CA VAL A 457 -11.78 22.91 4.38
C VAL A 457 -10.95 24.04 3.76
N PHE A 458 -9.82 23.69 3.16
CA PHE A 458 -8.98 24.63 2.42
C PHE A 458 -8.69 24.11 1.00
N LYS A 459 -8.42 25.02 0.08
CA LYS A 459 -8.06 24.69 -1.29
C LYS A 459 -6.69 24.03 -1.34
N ALA A 460 -6.61 22.80 -1.86
CA ALA A 460 -5.38 22.04 -1.95
C ALA A 460 -4.26 22.85 -2.62
N GLU A 461 -3.04 22.73 -2.08
CA GLU A 461 -1.82 23.40 -2.58
C GLU A 461 -1.86 24.95 -2.46
N ASP A 462 -2.86 25.54 -1.77
CA ASP A 462 -2.99 26.99 -1.53
C ASP A 462 -2.58 27.33 -0.09
N VAL A 463 -1.35 27.83 0.08
CA VAL A 463 -0.77 28.18 1.40
C VAL A 463 -1.60 29.25 2.13
N ALA A 464 -2.11 30.24 1.41
CA ALA A 464 -2.87 31.34 2.03
C ALA A 464 -4.21 30.83 2.58
N ASP A 465 -4.89 29.95 1.84
CA ASP A 465 -6.15 29.36 2.29
C ASP A 465 -5.95 28.32 3.40
N TYR A 466 -4.84 27.55 3.36
CA TYR A 466 -4.45 26.69 4.47
C TYR A 466 -4.23 27.50 5.77
N VAL A 467 -3.51 28.62 5.68
CA VAL A 467 -3.28 29.52 6.82
C VAL A 467 -4.60 30.08 7.37
N ARG A 468 -5.54 30.45 6.50
CA ARG A 468 -6.91 30.85 6.89
C ARG A 468 -7.59 29.76 7.71
N ALA A 469 -7.59 28.54 7.18
CA ALA A 469 -8.24 27.40 7.82
C ALA A 469 -7.62 27.04 9.19
N VAL A 470 -6.29 27.00 9.29
CA VAL A 470 -5.59 26.77 10.57
C VAL A 470 -5.92 27.85 11.58
N LYS A 471 -5.87 29.13 11.18
CA LYS A 471 -6.23 30.25 12.08
C LYS A 471 -7.67 30.17 12.57
N ALA A 472 -8.61 29.78 11.70
CA ALA A 472 -10.02 29.62 12.07
C ALA A 472 -10.20 28.53 13.14
N VAL A 473 -9.54 27.37 12.94
CA VAL A 473 -9.58 26.26 13.89
C VAL A 473 -8.93 26.62 15.23
N LEU A 474 -7.76 27.27 15.21
CA LEU A 474 -7.05 27.64 16.43
C LEU A 474 -7.71 28.80 17.19
N ALA A 475 -8.49 29.65 16.52
CA ALA A 475 -9.22 30.75 17.18
C ALA A 475 -10.40 30.26 18.04
N ASP A 476 -11.07 29.19 17.65
CA ASP A 476 -12.17 28.61 18.40
C ASP A 476 -12.19 27.06 18.26
N PRO A 477 -11.23 26.36 18.83
CA PRO A 477 -11.16 24.90 18.75
C PRO A 477 -12.34 24.21 19.43
N LYS A 478 -12.98 24.87 20.39
CA LYS A 478 -14.13 24.32 21.12
C LYS A 478 -15.32 24.12 20.18
N LYS A 479 -15.59 25.06 19.28
CA LYS A 479 -16.67 24.98 18.27
C LYS A 479 -16.60 23.65 17.49
N TYR A 480 -15.41 23.24 17.07
CA TYR A 480 -15.19 22.02 16.28
C TYR A 480 -15.15 20.75 17.14
N ARG A 481 -14.70 20.86 18.40
CA ARG A 481 -14.68 19.74 19.35
C ARG A 481 -16.06 19.39 19.87
N ASP A 482 -16.92 20.38 20.10
CA ASP A 482 -18.31 20.18 20.61
C ASP A 482 -19.15 19.33 19.62
N VAL A 483 -18.79 19.29 18.33
CA VAL A 483 -19.46 18.44 17.33
C VAL A 483 -19.37 16.96 17.71
N TYR A 484 -18.28 16.54 18.34
CA TYR A 484 -18.08 15.14 18.77
C TYR A 484 -18.92 14.75 20.00
N ASP A 485 -19.62 15.71 20.62
CA ASP A 485 -20.59 15.43 21.68
C ASP A 485 -21.98 15.06 21.11
N SER A 486 -22.14 15.18 19.79
CA SER A 486 -23.37 14.78 19.11
C SER A 486 -23.54 13.26 19.18
N GLU A 487 -24.69 12.82 19.68
CA GLU A 487 -25.02 11.40 19.78
C GLU A 487 -24.98 10.73 18.39
N GLY A 488 -24.30 9.60 18.29
CA GLY A 488 -24.26 8.79 17.10
C GLY A 488 -23.16 9.14 16.10
N LEU A 489 -22.51 10.32 16.17
CA LEU A 489 -21.51 10.73 15.16
C LEU A 489 -20.34 9.75 15.04
N LEU A 490 -19.83 9.25 16.16
CA LEU A 490 -18.68 8.33 16.17
C LEU A 490 -19.09 6.84 16.19
N ASP A 491 -20.32 6.50 16.46
CA ASP A 491 -20.78 5.13 16.70
C ASP A 491 -20.57 4.22 15.47
N GLU A 492 -20.85 4.75 14.27
CA GLU A 492 -20.62 4.03 13.01
C GLU A 492 -19.15 4.03 12.56
N TRP A 493 -18.32 4.90 13.16
CA TRP A 493 -16.90 5.05 12.81
C TRP A 493 -15.97 4.23 13.69
N THR A 494 -16.47 3.15 14.26
CA THR A 494 -15.71 2.16 15.03
C THR A 494 -15.48 0.91 14.19
N TRP A 495 -14.38 0.20 14.45
CA TRP A 495 -14.15 -1.07 13.77
C TRP A 495 -15.21 -2.12 14.15
N GLU A 496 -15.70 -2.09 15.39
CA GLU A 496 -16.72 -3.00 15.89
C GLU A 496 -18.00 -2.92 15.03
N ALA A 497 -18.47 -1.69 14.76
CA ALA A 497 -19.63 -1.49 13.88
C ALA A 497 -19.35 -1.98 12.43
N GLN A 498 -18.14 -1.74 11.93
CA GLN A 498 -17.74 -2.19 10.59
C GLN A 498 -17.60 -3.72 10.51
N ALA A 499 -17.15 -4.36 11.59
CA ALA A 499 -17.06 -5.81 11.69
C ALA A 499 -18.44 -6.48 11.63
N GLU A 500 -19.48 -5.85 12.21
CA GLU A 500 -20.86 -6.32 12.08
C GLU A 500 -21.35 -6.27 10.61
N VAL A 501 -21.04 -5.19 9.89
CA VAL A 501 -21.34 -5.08 8.46
C VAL A 501 -20.67 -6.21 7.68
N LEU A 502 -19.38 -6.44 7.93
CA LEU A 502 -18.60 -7.48 7.27
C LEU A 502 -19.14 -8.90 7.59
N ASP A 503 -19.47 -9.17 8.86
CA ASP A 503 -20.07 -10.44 9.27
C ASP A 503 -21.44 -10.66 8.60
N GLY A 504 -22.23 -9.60 8.45
CA GLY A 504 -23.49 -9.61 7.70
C GLY A 504 -23.29 -10.01 6.23
N VAL A 505 -22.23 -9.51 5.58
CA VAL A 505 -21.86 -9.92 4.22
C VAL A 505 -21.55 -11.42 4.15
N TYR A 506 -20.73 -11.96 5.06
CA TYR A 506 -20.38 -13.38 5.07
C TYR A 506 -21.60 -14.26 5.31
N THR A 507 -22.43 -13.91 6.29
CA THR A 507 -23.64 -14.61 6.64
C THR A 507 -24.61 -14.69 5.45
N ARG A 508 -24.85 -13.58 4.78
CA ARG A 508 -25.73 -13.49 3.60
C ARG A 508 -25.18 -14.32 2.44
N VAL A 509 -23.90 -14.23 2.15
CA VAL A 509 -23.25 -14.93 1.02
C VAL A 509 -23.24 -16.44 1.22
N LEU A 510 -23.12 -16.91 2.46
CA LEU A 510 -23.15 -18.34 2.79
C LEU A 510 -24.56 -18.90 2.99
N GLY A 511 -25.61 -18.06 2.92
CA GLY A 511 -26.99 -18.49 3.00
C GLY A 511 -27.54 -18.65 4.42
N GLY A 512 -26.89 -18.03 5.42
CA GLY A 512 -27.43 -17.85 6.77
C GLY A 512 -28.53 -16.77 6.74
N GLY A 513 -29.68 -17.05 7.39
CA GLY A 513 -30.89 -16.24 7.32
C GLY A 513 -30.68 -14.74 7.61
N THR A 514 -31.50 -13.97 6.95
CA THR A 514 -31.60 -12.52 6.98
C THR A 514 -31.66 -11.93 8.38
N HIS A 515 -30.60 -11.23 8.80
CA HIS A 515 -30.72 -10.12 9.70
C HIS A 515 -30.45 -8.84 8.90
N THR A 516 -31.48 -8.37 8.22
CA THR A 516 -31.55 -7.01 7.67
C THR A 516 -31.78 -6.07 8.84
N LYS A 517 -30.70 -5.51 9.41
CA LYS A 517 -30.75 -4.15 9.89
C LYS A 517 -30.20 -3.31 8.74
N ALA A 518 -31.11 -2.71 7.97
CA ALA A 518 -30.75 -1.69 7.01
C ALA A 518 -29.95 -0.64 7.79
N ALA A 519 -28.76 -0.31 7.32
CA ALA A 519 -28.07 0.89 7.72
C ALA A 519 -29.07 2.03 7.55
N ALA A 520 -29.34 2.76 8.62
CA ALA A 520 -30.17 3.95 8.55
C ALA A 520 -29.50 4.88 7.52
N PRO A 521 -30.23 5.45 6.57
CA PRO A 521 -29.65 6.42 5.67
C PRO A 521 -29.07 7.54 6.54
N VAL A 522 -27.84 7.94 6.27
CA VAL A 522 -27.24 9.17 6.81
C VAL A 522 -28.32 10.25 6.71
N ALA A 523 -28.77 10.73 7.86
CA ALA A 523 -29.88 11.67 7.94
C ALA A 523 -29.57 12.84 7.01
N GLN A 524 -30.35 12.98 5.94
CA GLN A 524 -30.43 14.23 5.22
C GLN A 524 -31.01 15.25 6.22
N VAL A 525 -30.14 16.01 6.84
CA VAL A 525 -30.55 17.24 7.52
C VAL A 525 -30.96 18.21 6.41
N VAL A 526 -32.24 18.24 6.13
CA VAL A 526 -32.84 19.25 5.27
C VAL A 526 -32.78 20.58 6.02
N ALA A 527 -32.12 21.55 5.35
CA ALA A 527 -32.12 23.01 5.49
C ALA A 527 -32.44 23.62 6.86
#